data_5db709451aa285020374c6e6a4db11d9
#
_entry.id   5db709451aa285020374c6e6a4db11d9
#
_cell.length_a   1.000
_cell.length_b   1.000
_cell.length_c   1.000
_cell.angle_alpha   90.00
_cell.angle_beta   90.00
_cell.angle_gamma   90.00
#
_symmetry.space_group_name_H-M   'P 1'
#
loop_
_entity.id
_entity.type
_entity.pdbx_description
1 polymer ?
#
loop_
_entity_poly.entity_id
_entity_poly.type
_entity_poly.pdbx_seq_one_letter_code
_entity_poly.pdbx_strand_id
1 'polypeptide(L)'
;CRLDGRGMEENDFEERHFTEAERAQAEITESGNPRKPEGEDGKKMLERMNESHHNVTGWALSLWEIQGNDNILDIGCGGGAALSRMAEHVTDGHLTGIDYSSVSVETSRATNAESVAAGKMEILEGSVENLPFEAETFDKIVTVESFYFWPNPQENLKEVRRVLKTGGTFLL
;
A
#
# COMPACT_ATOMS: atom_id res chain seq x y z
N CYS A 1 -27.46 42.72 -2.19
CA CYS A 1 -27.08 41.68 -3.14
C CYS A 1 -28.35 41.03 -3.70
N ARG A 2 -28.60 41.27 -4.96
CA ARG A 2 -29.68 40.61 -5.72
C ARG A 2 -29.20 39.22 -6.12
N LEU A 3 -29.95 38.21 -5.74
CA LEU A 3 -29.86 36.85 -6.31
C LEU A 3 -30.66 36.91 -7.63
N ASP A 4 -29.96 36.86 -8.74
CA ASP A 4 -30.55 36.74 -10.05
C ASP A 4 -30.72 35.25 -10.35
N GLY A 5 -31.99 34.83 -10.38
CA GLY A 5 -32.39 33.46 -10.65
C GLY A 5 -32.25 33.17 -12.16
N ARG A 6 -31.09 32.74 -12.60
CA ARG A 6 -30.92 32.05 -13.86
C ARG A 6 -30.61 30.59 -13.61
N GLY A 7 -31.48 29.76 -14.16
CA GLY A 7 -31.48 28.33 -14.00
C GLY A 7 -30.10 27.73 -14.29
N MET A 8 -29.71 26.82 -13.41
CA MET A 8 -28.68 25.85 -13.72
C MET A 8 -29.23 24.99 -14.87
N GLU A 9 -28.69 25.15 -16.04
CA GLU A 9 -28.89 24.19 -17.12
C GLU A 9 -28.22 22.87 -16.69
N GLU A 10 -29.07 21.89 -16.42
CA GLU A 10 -28.67 20.48 -16.50
C GLU A 10 -28.18 20.24 -17.93
N ASN A 11 -26.89 20.01 -18.08
CA ASN A 11 -26.21 19.24 -19.13
C ASN A 11 -24.89 19.89 -19.51
N ASP A 12 -23.86 19.57 -18.76
CA ASP A 12 -22.50 19.42 -19.30
C ASP A 12 -21.72 18.43 -18.41
N PHE A 13 -22.29 17.26 -18.18
CA PHE A 13 -21.49 16.06 -18.06
C PHE A 13 -21.14 15.68 -19.52
N GLU A 14 -20.06 16.29 -20.04
CA GLU A 14 -19.39 15.74 -21.21
C GLU A 14 -19.16 14.26 -20.93
N GLU A 15 -19.84 13.38 -21.65
CA GLU A 15 -19.51 11.96 -21.70
C GLU A 15 -18.05 11.85 -22.11
N ARG A 16 -17.17 11.70 -21.14
CA ARG A 16 -15.76 11.51 -21.38
C ARG A 16 -15.63 10.24 -22.20
N HIS A 17 -15.37 10.38 -23.48
CA HIS A 17 -15.07 9.27 -24.36
C HIS A 17 -13.73 8.68 -23.94
N PHE A 18 -13.80 7.63 -23.12
CA PHE A 18 -12.62 6.86 -22.74
C PHE A 18 -12.00 6.23 -23.98
N THR A 19 -10.70 6.37 -24.12
CA THR A 19 -9.93 5.67 -25.14
C THR A 19 -10.02 4.14 -24.92
N GLU A 20 -9.72 3.37 -25.96
CA GLU A 20 -9.69 1.91 -25.87
C GLU A 20 -8.70 1.44 -24.80
N ALA A 21 -7.56 2.13 -24.65
CA ALA A 21 -6.57 1.87 -23.63
C ALA A 21 -7.10 2.16 -22.20
N GLU A 22 -7.83 3.26 -22.01
CA GLU A 22 -8.44 3.59 -20.71
C GLU A 22 -9.53 2.60 -20.31
N ARG A 23 -10.33 2.13 -21.28
CA ARG A 23 -11.34 1.06 -21.04
C ARG A 23 -10.68 -0.25 -20.64
N ALA A 24 -9.64 -0.69 -21.36
CA ALA A 24 -8.89 -1.89 -21.04
C ALA A 24 -8.23 -1.80 -19.64
N GLN A 25 -7.74 -0.64 -19.27
CA GLN A 25 -7.19 -0.41 -17.92
C GLN A 25 -8.27 -0.47 -16.82
N ALA A 26 -9.44 0.09 -17.08
CA ALA A 26 -10.57 0.05 -16.16
C ALA A 26 -11.04 -1.41 -15.96
N GLU A 27 -11.13 -2.17 -17.04
CA GLU A 27 -11.51 -3.59 -17.02
C GLU A 27 -10.50 -4.44 -16.22
N ILE A 28 -9.20 -4.26 -16.45
CA ILE A 28 -8.14 -4.94 -15.68
C ILE A 28 -8.21 -4.53 -14.20
N THR A 29 -8.51 -3.29 -13.90
CA THR A 29 -8.63 -2.82 -12.52
C THR A 29 -9.85 -3.41 -11.83
N GLU A 30 -10.97 -3.50 -12.53
CA GLU A 30 -12.19 -4.09 -11.99
C GLU A 30 -12.04 -5.61 -11.78
N SER A 31 -11.53 -6.33 -12.80
CA SER A 31 -11.32 -7.79 -12.74
C SER A 31 -10.19 -8.18 -11.79
N GLY A 32 -9.15 -7.35 -11.69
CA GLY A 32 -8.00 -7.56 -10.79
C GLY A 32 -8.33 -7.33 -9.31
N ASN A 33 -9.49 -6.73 -9.03
CA ASN A 33 -9.94 -6.42 -7.67
C ASN A 33 -8.89 -5.64 -6.85
N PRO A 34 -8.80 -4.29 -6.98
CA PRO A 34 -7.77 -3.50 -6.29
C PRO A 34 -7.83 -3.60 -4.77
N ARG A 35 -8.99 -3.98 -4.21
CA ARG A 35 -9.16 -4.21 -2.78
C ARG A 35 -8.49 -5.50 -2.32
N LYS A 36 -8.55 -6.53 -3.16
CA LYS A 36 -7.90 -7.83 -2.94
C LYS A 36 -7.44 -8.39 -4.28
N PRO A 37 -6.23 -8.04 -4.78
CA PRO A 37 -5.76 -8.50 -6.07
C PRO A 37 -5.77 -10.01 -6.21
N GLU A 38 -6.32 -10.49 -7.32
CA GLU A 38 -6.48 -11.92 -7.60
C GLU A 38 -6.18 -12.22 -9.08
N GLY A 39 -5.62 -13.41 -9.35
CA GLY A 39 -5.37 -13.93 -10.70
C GLY A 39 -4.35 -13.10 -11.51
N GLU A 40 -4.33 -13.32 -12.82
CA GLU A 40 -3.40 -12.66 -13.74
C GLU A 40 -3.70 -11.14 -13.89
N ASP A 41 -4.95 -10.74 -13.85
CA ASP A 41 -5.33 -9.33 -13.91
C ASP A 41 -4.95 -8.61 -12.61
N GLY A 42 -5.02 -9.30 -11.47
CA GLY A 42 -4.50 -8.82 -10.20
C GLY A 42 -3.00 -8.56 -10.26
N LYS A 43 -2.22 -9.45 -10.88
CA LYS A 43 -0.78 -9.26 -11.08
C LYS A 43 -0.47 -8.06 -11.97
N LYS A 44 -1.13 -7.94 -13.12
CA LYS A 44 -0.96 -6.80 -14.05
C LYS A 44 -1.32 -5.47 -13.38
N MET A 45 -2.39 -5.47 -12.58
CA MET A 45 -2.80 -4.29 -11.83
C MET A 45 -1.75 -3.90 -10.80
N LEU A 46 -1.16 -4.85 -10.04
CA LEU A 46 -0.10 -4.59 -9.08
C LEU A 46 1.17 -4.03 -9.73
N GLU A 47 1.57 -4.58 -10.87
CA GLU A 47 2.72 -4.08 -11.64
C GLU A 47 2.51 -2.62 -12.03
N ARG A 48 1.33 -2.28 -12.57
CA ARG A 48 0.98 -0.91 -12.93
C ARG A 48 0.90 0.02 -11.73
N MET A 49 0.33 -0.43 -10.60
CA MET A 49 0.29 0.33 -9.36
C MET A 49 1.70 0.61 -8.83
N ASN A 50 2.59 -0.37 -8.87
CA ASN A 50 3.99 -0.18 -8.49
C ASN A 50 4.68 0.90 -9.34
N GLU A 51 4.43 0.94 -10.64
CA GLU A 51 4.96 1.97 -11.53
C GLU A 51 4.39 3.36 -11.23
N SER A 52 3.06 3.47 -11.08
CA SER A 52 2.39 4.76 -10.87
C SER A 52 2.68 5.37 -9.50
N HIS A 53 2.85 4.56 -8.47
CA HIS A 53 3.11 5.02 -7.10
C HIS A 53 4.60 5.22 -6.79
N HIS A 54 5.47 4.85 -7.71
CA HIS A 54 6.91 4.90 -7.52
C HIS A 54 7.41 6.28 -7.06
N ASN A 55 6.94 7.35 -7.68
CA ASN A 55 7.37 8.71 -7.38
C ASN A 55 6.81 9.24 -6.05
N VAL A 56 5.52 9.00 -5.78
CA VAL A 56 4.84 9.44 -4.55
C VAL A 56 5.42 8.71 -3.33
N THR A 57 5.57 7.40 -3.42
CA THR A 57 6.18 6.59 -2.36
C THR A 57 7.62 7.01 -2.10
N GLY A 58 8.41 7.26 -3.15
CA GLY A 58 9.78 7.71 -3.02
C GLY A 58 9.91 9.06 -2.35
N TRP A 59 9.03 10.00 -2.66
CA TRP A 59 8.98 11.31 -2.02
C TRP A 59 8.58 11.20 -0.54
N ALA A 60 7.51 10.46 -0.23
CA ALA A 60 7.07 10.27 1.15
C ALA A 60 8.14 9.60 2.02
N LEU A 61 8.79 8.56 1.50
CA LEU A 61 9.87 7.87 2.21
C LEU A 61 11.15 8.72 2.35
N SER A 62 11.40 9.65 1.43
CA SER A 62 12.55 10.57 1.53
C SER A 62 12.42 11.56 2.68
N LEU A 63 11.19 11.87 3.08
CA LEU A 63 10.89 12.73 4.24
C LEU A 63 10.89 11.97 5.57
N TRP A 64 10.90 10.65 5.51
CA TRP A 64 10.86 9.78 6.67
C TRP A 64 12.28 9.31 7.01
N GLU A 65 12.78 9.72 8.15
CA GLU A 65 14.13 9.38 8.60
C GLU A 65 14.23 7.90 8.97
N ILE A 66 14.48 7.05 7.97
CA ILE A 66 14.73 5.63 8.18
C ILE A 66 16.15 5.43 8.70
N GLN A 67 16.28 4.76 9.84
CA GLN A 67 17.55 4.37 10.39
C GLN A 67 17.95 2.96 9.90
N GLY A 68 19.23 2.71 9.77
CA GLY A 68 19.73 1.42 9.28
C GLY A 68 19.33 0.21 10.15
N ASN A 69 19.05 0.42 11.43
CA ASN A 69 18.65 -0.58 12.41
C ASN A 69 17.14 -0.62 12.68
N ASP A 70 16.33 0.12 11.94
CA ASP A 70 14.88 0.13 12.13
C ASP A 70 14.24 -1.23 11.81
N ASN A 71 13.25 -1.59 12.61
CA ASN A 71 12.31 -2.66 12.33
C ASN A 71 11.00 -2.05 11.81
N ILE A 72 10.71 -2.26 10.53
CA ILE A 72 9.63 -1.57 9.82
C ILE A 72 8.57 -2.56 9.33
N LEU A 73 7.31 -2.22 9.53
CA LEU A 73 6.16 -2.94 9.00
C LEU A 73 5.48 -2.12 7.89
N ASP A 74 5.23 -2.75 6.76
CA ASP A 74 4.39 -2.23 5.67
C ASP A 74 3.05 -2.98 5.65
N ILE A 75 1.98 -2.28 5.98
CA ILE A 75 0.62 -2.85 6.02
C ILE A 75 -0.08 -2.60 4.69
N GLY A 76 -0.48 -3.68 4.03
CA GLY A 76 -1.02 -3.62 2.67
C GLY A 76 0.11 -3.41 1.67
N CYS A 77 1.14 -4.23 1.74
CA CYS A 77 2.38 -4.04 0.98
C CYS A 77 2.23 -4.21 -0.54
N GLY A 78 1.09 -4.73 -1.01
CA GLY A 78 0.80 -4.89 -2.42
C GLY A 78 1.91 -5.63 -3.17
N GLY A 79 2.41 -5.06 -4.26
CA GLY A 79 3.50 -5.64 -5.06
C GLY A 79 4.91 -5.48 -4.46
N GLY A 80 5.05 -4.83 -3.29
CA GLY A 80 6.30 -4.74 -2.55
C GLY A 80 7.25 -3.61 -2.98
N ALA A 81 6.78 -2.61 -3.74
CA ALA A 81 7.63 -1.51 -4.20
C ALA A 81 8.15 -0.63 -3.05
N ALA A 82 7.30 -0.33 -2.06
CA ALA A 82 7.70 0.44 -0.89
C ALA A 82 8.74 -0.32 -0.05
N LEU A 83 8.56 -1.62 0.15
CA LEU A 83 9.52 -2.49 0.82
C LEU A 83 10.88 -2.51 0.11
N SER A 84 10.88 -2.59 -1.22
CA SER A 84 12.11 -2.55 -2.02
C SER A 84 12.90 -1.25 -1.81
N ARG A 85 12.20 -0.12 -1.74
CA ARG A 85 12.84 1.18 -1.49
C ARG A 85 13.37 1.31 -0.07
N MET A 86 12.60 0.85 0.92
CA MET A 86 13.04 0.86 2.31
C MET A 86 14.24 -0.05 2.54
N ALA A 87 14.36 -1.15 1.78
CA ALA A 87 15.49 -2.08 1.86
C ALA A 87 16.83 -1.41 1.53
N GLU A 88 16.85 -0.35 0.74
CA GLU A 88 18.05 0.41 0.43
C GLU A 88 18.61 1.17 1.65
N HIS A 89 17.77 1.45 2.64
CA HIS A 89 18.11 2.22 3.83
C HIS A 89 18.27 1.38 5.10
N VAL A 90 17.65 0.19 5.16
CA VAL A 90 17.72 -0.70 6.32
C VAL A 90 18.85 -1.69 6.12
N THR A 91 19.91 -1.58 6.95
CA THR A 91 21.12 -2.41 6.87
C THR A 91 21.14 -3.52 7.89
N ASP A 92 20.98 -3.20 9.17
CA ASP A 92 21.04 -4.11 10.31
C ASP A 92 19.66 -4.42 10.91
N GLY A 93 18.64 -3.67 10.50
CA GLY A 93 17.26 -3.85 10.91
C GLY A 93 16.55 -4.94 10.11
N HIS A 94 15.23 -4.90 10.15
CA HIS A 94 14.38 -5.86 9.47
C HIS A 94 13.14 -5.20 8.86
N LEU A 95 12.70 -5.69 7.71
CA LEU A 95 11.48 -5.27 7.03
C LEU A 95 10.45 -6.38 7.04
N THR A 96 9.22 -6.04 7.34
CA THR A 96 8.09 -6.96 7.28
C THR A 96 6.98 -6.35 6.44
N GLY A 97 6.49 -7.11 5.47
CA GLY A 97 5.29 -6.77 4.71
C GLY A 97 4.13 -7.68 5.09
N ILE A 98 2.93 -7.15 5.13
CA ILE A 98 1.71 -7.93 5.30
C ILE A 98 0.66 -7.48 4.29
N ASP A 99 0.00 -8.43 3.68
CA ASP A 99 -1.14 -8.20 2.78
C ASP A 99 -2.13 -9.34 2.91
N TYR A 100 -3.41 -9.06 2.76
CA TYR A 100 -4.45 -10.10 2.85
C TYR A 100 -4.72 -10.81 1.50
N SER A 101 -4.09 -10.36 0.42
CA SER A 101 -4.12 -10.96 -0.90
C SER A 101 -2.91 -11.87 -1.10
N SER A 102 -3.14 -13.16 -1.36
CA SER A 102 -2.07 -14.11 -1.70
C SER A 102 -1.28 -13.70 -2.94
N VAL A 103 -1.97 -13.12 -3.95
CA VAL A 103 -1.32 -12.61 -5.17
C VAL A 103 -0.38 -11.45 -4.86
N SER A 104 -0.78 -10.54 -3.97
CA SER A 104 0.08 -9.45 -3.49
C SER A 104 1.32 -10.00 -2.78
N VAL A 105 1.14 -10.96 -1.88
CA VAL A 105 2.23 -11.60 -1.13
C VAL A 105 3.24 -12.28 -2.05
N GLU A 106 2.75 -13.05 -3.03
CA GLU A 106 3.62 -13.71 -4.02
C GLU A 106 4.38 -12.70 -4.88
N THR A 107 3.69 -11.67 -5.37
CA THR A 107 4.30 -10.61 -6.18
C THR A 107 5.34 -9.83 -5.37
N SER A 108 5.03 -9.49 -4.13
CA SER A 108 5.95 -8.78 -3.23
C SER A 108 7.20 -9.62 -2.91
N ARG A 109 7.04 -10.92 -2.69
CA ARG A 109 8.16 -11.85 -2.51
C ARG A 109 9.04 -11.95 -3.74
N ALA A 110 8.44 -11.99 -4.93
CA ALA A 110 9.18 -12.03 -6.20
C ALA A 110 9.95 -10.72 -6.42
N THR A 111 9.33 -9.58 -6.19
CA THR A 111 9.96 -8.25 -6.29
C THR A 111 11.15 -8.10 -5.35
N ASN A 112 11.08 -8.69 -4.15
CA ASN A 112 12.08 -8.56 -3.08
C ASN A 112 12.83 -9.88 -2.80
N ALA A 113 12.94 -10.76 -3.79
CA ALA A 113 13.44 -12.11 -3.61
C ALA A 113 14.83 -12.18 -2.97
N GLU A 114 15.72 -11.26 -3.30
CA GLU A 114 17.07 -11.19 -2.75
C GLU A 114 17.06 -10.85 -1.25
N SER A 115 16.29 -9.84 -0.85
CA SER A 115 16.14 -9.43 0.56
C SER A 115 15.46 -10.50 1.41
N VAL A 116 14.48 -11.20 0.85
CA VAL A 116 13.79 -12.32 1.51
C VAL A 116 14.74 -13.49 1.70
N ALA A 117 15.50 -13.87 0.66
CA ALA A 117 16.49 -14.95 0.72
C ALA A 117 17.62 -14.65 1.70
N ALA A 118 18.02 -13.39 1.83
CA ALA A 118 19.02 -12.93 2.79
C ALA A 118 18.53 -12.87 4.24
N GLY A 119 17.26 -13.14 4.51
CA GLY A 119 16.64 -13.04 5.85
C GLY A 119 16.45 -11.61 6.36
N LYS A 120 16.55 -10.61 5.50
CA LYS A 120 16.36 -9.20 5.84
C LYS A 120 14.92 -8.73 5.74
N MET A 121 14.09 -9.50 5.05
CA MET A 121 12.70 -9.20 4.79
C MET A 121 11.83 -10.43 4.94
N GLU A 122 10.66 -10.25 5.54
CA GLU A 122 9.61 -11.24 5.63
C GLU A 122 8.31 -10.67 5.07
N ILE A 123 7.59 -11.46 4.30
CA ILE A 123 6.30 -11.05 3.71
C ILE A 123 5.26 -12.12 4.02
N LEU A 124 4.19 -11.70 4.69
CA LEU A 124 3.15 -12.57 5.23
C LEU A 124 1.79 -12.27 4.61
N GLU A 125 0.98 -13.32 4.48
CA GLU A 125 -0.45 -13.15 4.23
C GLU A 125 -1.17 -12.95 5.57
N GLY A 126 -1.97 -11.88 5.65
CA GLY A 126 -2.72 -11.57 6.86
C GLY A 126 -3.47 -10.25 6.77
N SER A 127 -4.26 -9.96 7.79
CA SER A 127 -5.11 -8.78 7.87
C SER A 127 -4.67 -7.82 8.97
N VAL A 128 -4.86 -6.53 8.71
CA VAL A 128 -4.71 -5.46 9.72
C VAL A 128 -5.69 -5.61 10.90
N GLU A 129 -6.75 -6.40 10.73
CA GLU A 129 -7.73 -6.67 11.80
C GLU A 129 -7.13 -7.45 12.98
N ASN A 130 -6.12 -8.27 12.70
CA ASN A 130 -5.39 -9.04 13.70
C ASN A 130 -3.95 -9.27 13.23
N LEU A 131 -3.07 -8.35 13.57
CA LEU A 131 -1.67 -8.41 13.19
C LEU A 131 -0.95 -9.53 13.95
N PRO A 132 -0.28 -10.49 13.26
CA PRO A 132 0.35 -11.64 13.85
C PRO A 132 1.72 -11.31 14.48
N PHE A 133 1.78 -10.21 15.21
CA PHE A 133 3.01 -9.72 15.84
C PHE A 133 2.76 -9.41 17.31
N GLU A 134 3.81 -9.49 18.11
CA GLU A 134 3.78 -9.08 19.51
C GLU A 134 3.65 -7.54 19.63
N ALA A 135 3.25 -7.08 20.79
CA ALA A 135 3.20 -5.66 21.11
C ALA A 135 4.60 -5.04 21.03
N GLU A 136 4.66 -3.77 20.64
CA GLU A 136 5.90 -2.97 20.59
C GLU A 136 7.05 -3.64 19.82
N THR A 137 6.72 -4.19 18.65
CA THR A 137 7.69 -4.87 17.77
C THR A 137 8.37 -3.91 16.79
N PHE A 138 7.64 -2.95 16.26
CA PHE A 138 8.13 -2.12 15.15
C PHE A 138 8.49 -0.69 15.58
N ASP A 139 9.62 -0.19 15.08
CA ASP A 139 10.05 1.21 15.24
C ASP A 139 9.24 2.14 14.33
N LYS A 140 8.90 1.65 13.14
CA LYS A 140 8.13 2.36 12.12
C LYS A 140 7.10 1.46 11.47
N ILE A 141 5.94 2.04 11.18
CA ILE A 141 4.88 1.36 10.43
C ILE A 141 4.44 2.29 9.31
N VAL A 142 4.29 1.73 8.11
CA VAL A 142 3.80 2.47 6.94
C VAL A 142 2.61 1.75 6.32
N THR A 143 1.71 2.51 5.73
CA THR A 143 0.69 2.01 4.82
C THR A 143 0.55 2.98 3.65
N VAL A 144 0.80 2.49 2.44
CA VAL A 144 0.76 3.30 1.22
C VAL A 144 -0.49 2.94 0.43
N GLU A 145 -1.42 3.90 0.31
CA GLU A 145 -2.65 3.77 -0.47
C GLU A 145 -3.49 2.52 -0.18
N SER A 146 -3.47 2.00 1.04
CA SER A 146 -4.27 0.85 1.45
C SER A 146 -5.24 1.13 2.59
N PHE A 147 -5.04 2.21 3.33
CA PHE A 147 -5.84 2.56 4.51
C PHE A 147 -7.35 2.66 4.23
N TYR A 148 -7.74 3.20 3.09
CA TYR A 148 -9.15 3.32 2.70
C TYR A 148 -9.84 1.97 2.38
N PHE A 149 -9.06 0.89 2.27
CA PHE A 149 -9.58 -0.48 2.14
C PHE A 149 -9.75 -1.20 3.49
N TRP A 150 -9.31 -0.61 4.58
CA TRP A 150 -9.38 -1.24 5.89
C TRP A 150 -10.84 -1.42 6.33
N PRO A 151 -11.23 -2.61 6.81
CA PRO A 151 -12.63 -2.92 7.10
C PRO A 151 -13.20 -2.10 8.26
N ASN A 152 -12.39 -1.80 9.26
CA ASN A 152 -12.75 -0.98 10.42
C ASN A 152 -11.55 -0.12 10.85
N PRO A 153 -11.31 1.04 10.23
CA PRO A 153 -10.11 1.83 10.47
C PRO A 153 -9.87 2.19 11.94
N GLN A 154 -10.92 2.48 12.70
CA GLN A 154 -10.78 2.84 14.11
C GLN A 154 -10.27 1.69 14.97
N GLU A 155 -10.79 0.49 14.77
CA GLU A 155 -10.35 -0.71 15.48
C GLU A 155 -8.98 -1.19 14.95
N ASN A 156 -8.78 -1.10 13.63
CA ASN A 156 -7.53 -1.51 13.01
C ASN A 156 -6.34 -0.62 13.45
N LEU A 157 -6.55 0.66 13.69
CA LEU A 157 -5.54 1.55 14.27
C LEU A 157 -5.13 1.15 15.69
N LYS A 158 -5.97 0.47 16.45
CA LYS A 158 -5.59 -0.08 17.77
C LYS A 158 -4.55 -1.20 17.62
N GLU A 159 -4.68 -2.05 16.59
CA GLU A 159 -3.69 -3.08 16.26
C GLU A 159 -2.37 -2.43 15.83
N VAL A 160 -2.39 -1.41 14.99
CA VAL A 160 -1.19 -0.65 14.61
C VAL A 160 -0.50 -0.09 15.85
N ARG A 161 -1.25 0.57 16.74
CA ARG A 161 -0.73 1.10 18.00
C ARG A 161 -0.13 0.02 18.89
N ARG A 162 -0.75 -1.16 18.95
CA ARG A 162 -0.28 -2.28 19.76
C ARG A 162 1.10 -2.76 19.35
N VAL A 163 1.32 -2.91 18.03
CA VAL A 163 2.58 -3.44 17.48
C VAL A 163 3.66 -2.38 17.27
N LEU A 164 3.30 -1.09 17.32
CA LEU A 164 4.25 0.01 17.26
C LEU A 164 4.89 0.24 18.62
N LYS A 165 6.22 0.37 18.66
CA LYS A 165 6.95 0.73 19.85
C LYS A 165 6.57 2.12 20.35
N THR A 166 6.67 2.33 21.66
CA THR A 166 6.57 3.66 22.25
C THR A 166 7.62 4.58 21.64
N GLY A 167 7.21 5.75 21.15
CA GLY A 167 8.08 6.67 20.41
C GLY A 167 8.27 6.33 18.94
N GLY A 168 7.68 5.23 18.46
CA GLY A 168 7.68 4.86 17.05
C GLY A 168 6.81 5.78 16.19
N THR A 169 6.96 5.67 14.87
CA THR A 169 6.28 6.53 13.88
C THR A 169 5.38 5.70 12.97
N PHE A 170 4.19 6.18 12.75
CA PHE A 170 3.25 5.65 11.75
C PHE A 170 3.08 6.65 10.60
N LEU A 171 3.35 6.21 9.39
CA LEU A 171 3.16 6.97 8.15
C LEU A 171 1.97 6.41 7.37
N LEU A 172 1.06 7.31 7.03
CA LEU A 172 -0.17 7.05 6.29
C LEU A 172 -0.18 7.83 4.97
#